data_73d796ccea5379351f3ea81a7bb41e5b
#
_entry.id   73d796ccea5379351f3ea81a7bb41e5b
#
_cell.length_a   1.000
_cell.length_b   1.000
_cell.length_c   1.000
_cell.angle_alpha   90.00
_cell.angle_beta   90.00
_cell.angle_gamma   90.00
#
_symmetry.space_group_name_H-M   'P 1'
#
loop_
_entity.id
_entity.type
_entity.pdbx_description
1 polymer ?
#
loop_
_entity_poly.entity_id
_entity_poly.type
_entity_poly.pdbx_seq_one_letter_code
_entity_poly.pdbx_strand_id
1 'polypeptide(L)'
;MTRATPDPALPRTGAPSGTARGSRRVWWLLLWVALITQMVVLYAPSAPGGPEVSGLDKVIHASVFGAPALFALLAGVPPRWVLGLLVLHAPVSELVQATMLPSRDGDVADGVADVTGIALALGAFMVIPPTRRW
;
A
#
# COMPACT_ATOMS: atom_id res chain seq x y z
N MET A 1 -53.71 1.51 -40.91
CA MET A 1 -53.28 0.77 -39.73
C MET A 1 -51.78 0.59 -39.82
N THR A 2 -51.00 1.49 -39.19
CA THR A 2 -49.53 1.49 -39.22
C THR A 2 -49.08 0.78 -37.96
N ARG A 3 -48.39 -0.36 -38.12
CA ARG A 3 -47.82 -1.15 -37.04
C ARG A 3 -46.54 -0.46 -36.55
N ALA A 4 -46.56 0.06 -35.32
CA ALA A 4 -45.34 0.59 -34.70
C ALA A 4 -44.35 -0.56 -34.41
N THR A 5 -43.13 -0.47 -34.93
CA THR A 5 -42.01 -1.35 -34.59
C THR A 5 -41.54 -1.06 -33.16
N PRO A 6 -41.28 -2.07 -32.34
CA PRO A 6 -40.71 -1.85 -31.02
C PRO A 6 -39.29 -1.29 -31.12
N ASP A 7 -39.03 -0.22 -30.37
CA ASP A 7 -37.72 0.41 -30.20
C ASP A 7 -36.71 -0.59 -29.58
N PRO A 8 -35.51 -0.78 -30.18
CA PRO A 8 -34.49 -1.64 -29.58
C PRO A 8 -34.04 -1.02 -28.26
N ALA A 9 -34.31 -1.75 -27.17
CA ALA A 9 -33.95 -1.36 -25.82
C ALA A 9 -32.45 -1.01 -25.71
N LEU A 10 -32.17 0.25 -25.34
CA LEU A 10 -30.82 0.71 -25.02
C LEU A 10 -30.16 -0.22 -23.99
N PRO A 11 -28.85 -0.57 -24.13
CA PRO A 11 -28.18 -1.40 -23.16
C PRO A 11 -28.19 -0.70 -21.81
N ARG A 12 -28.80 -1.37 -20.81
CA ARG A 12 -28.76 -0.92 -19.42
C ARG A 12 -27.29 -0.90 -18.99
N THR A 13 -26.76 0.29 -18.77
CA THR A 13 -25.46 0.47 -18.08
C THR A 13 -25.61 -0.10 -16.69
N GLY A 14 -25.10 -1.32 -16.49
CA GLY A 14 -25.19 -2.02 -15.20
C GLY A 14 -24.51 -1.20 -14.11
N ALA A 15 -25.25 -0.82 -13.09
CA ALA A 15 -24.69 -0.26 -11.88
C ALA A 15 -23.63 -1.24 -11.33
N PRO A 16 -22.49 -0.77 -10.82
CA PRO A 16 -21.44 -1.64 -10.27
C PRO A 16 -22.03 -2.52 -9.17
N SER A 17 -21.83 -3.83 -9.30
CA SER A 17 -22.36 -4.83 -8.38
C SER A 17 -21.91 -4.53 -6.94
N GLY A 18 -22.78 -4.73 -5.94
CA GLY A 18 -22.51 -4.41 -4.53
C GLY A 18 -21.27 -5.10 -3.96
N THR A 19 -20.83 -6.20 -4.56
CA THR A 19 -19.61 -6.95 -4.20
C THR A 19 -18.32 -6.16 -4.44
N ALA A 20 -18.22 -5.39 -5.53
CA ALA A 20 -17.07 -4.56 -5.83
C ALA A 20 -16.88 -3.41 -4.83
N ARG A 21 -17.97 -2.83 -4.35
CA ARG A 21 -17.93 -1.77 -3.33
C ARG A 21 -17.51 -2.30 -1.95
N GLY A 22 -17.92 -3.50 -1.57
CA GLY A 22 -17.54 -4.15 -0.32
C GLY A 22 -16.04 -4.42 -0.27
N SER A 23 -15.51 -5.01 -1.33
CA SER A 23 -14.09 -5.31 -1.46
C SER A 23 -13.21 -4.05 -1.36
N ARG A 24 -13.59 -2.97 -2.03
CA ARG A 24 -12.82 -1.71 -2.01
C ARG A 24 -12.76 -1.07 -0.63
N ARG A 25 -13.84 -1.14 0.16
CA ARG A 25 -13.84 -0.63 1.55
C ARG A 25 -12.87 -1.39 2.44
N VAL A 26 -12.77 -2.70 2.28
CA VAL A 26 -11.81 -3.52 3.04
C VAL A 26 -10.38 -3.10 2.74
N TRP A 27 -10.02 -2.87 1.46
CA TRP A 27 -8.69 -2.42 1.09
C TRP A 27 -8.35 -1.05 1.66
N TRP A 28 -9.31 -0.12 1.72
CA TRP A 28 -9.10 1.16 2.39
C TRP A 28 -8.89 1.00 3.90
N LEU A 29 -9.62 0.13 4.58
CA LEU A 29 -9.41 -0.15 6.01
C LEU A 29 -8.02 -0.76 6.25
N LEU A 30 -7.62 -1.74 5.45
CA LEU A 30 -6.29 -2.35 5.54
C LEU A 30 -5.17 -1.34 5.25
N LEU A 31 -5.37 -0.44 4.29
CA LEU A 31 -4.45 0.65 4.02
C LEU A 31 -4.27 1.56 5.24
N TRP A 32 -5.36 1.99 5.87
CA TRP A 32 -5.27 2.84 7.07
C TRP A 32 -4.57 2.12 8.22
N VAL A 33 -4.88 0.85 8.47
CA VAL A 33 -4.18 0.04 9.47
C VAL A 33 -2.69 -0.05 9.14
N ALA A 34 -2.34 -0.35 7.89
CA ALA A 34 -0.94 -0.45 7.47
C ALA A 34 -0.19 0.88 7.62
N LEU A 35 -0.81 2.02 7.25
CA LEU A 35 -0.20 3.34 7.42
C LEU A 35 0.01 3.70 8.90
N ILE A 36 -0.95 3.40 9.77
CA ILE A 36 -0.80 3.61 11.21
C ILE A 36 0.33 2.74 11.75
N THR A 37 0.35 1.45 11.38
CA THR A 37 1.43 0.53 11.76
C THR A 37 2.78 1.03 11.27
N GLN A 38 2.89 1.50 10.04
CA GLN A 38 4.11 2.10 9.49
C GLN A 38 4.58 3.28 10.34
N MET A 39 3.68 4.22 10.66
CA MET A 39 4.03 5.37 11.50
C MET A 39 4.52 4.94 12.89
N VAL A 40 3.84 3.98 13.52
CA VAL A 40 4.24 3.47 14.84
C VAL A 40 5.60 2.78 14.76
N VAL A 41 5.81 1.88 13.81
CA VAL A 41 7.06 1.12 13.67
C VAL A 41 8.25 2.04 13.37
N LEU A 42 8.09 3.01 12.48
CA LEU A 42 9.17 3.91 12.08
C LEU A 42 9.50 4.97 13.14
N TYR A 43 8.50 5.48 13.86
CA TYR A 43 8.67 6.66 14.70
C TYR A 43 8.47 6.43 16.21
N ALA A 44 8.02 5.25 16.63
CA ALA A 44 8.00 4.94 18.05
C ALA A 44 9.44 4.81 18.61
N PRO A 45 9.68 5.28 19.84
CA PRO A 45 10.97 5.10 20.50
C PRO A 45 11.35 3.62 20.56
N SER A 46 12.59 3.29 20.20
CA SER A 46 13.10 1.93 20.33
C SER A 46 13.32 1.59 21.79
N ALA A 47 12.92 0.40 22.23
CA ALA A 47 13.29 -0.10 23.55
C ALA A 47 14.79 -0.49 23.53
N PRO A 48 15.61 0.01 24.46
CA PRO A 48 17.02 -0.38 24.51
C PRO A 48 17.16 -1.86 24.87
N GLY A 49 18.02 -2.61 24.15
CA GLY A 49 18.53 -3.90 24.58
C GLY A 49 17.71 -5.13 24.26
N GLY A 50 16.86 -5.11 23.23
CA GLY A 50 16.26 -6.33 22.70
C GLY A 50 17.28 -7.19 21.92
N PRO A 51 17.10 -8.53 21.85
CA PRO A 51 17.99 -9.38 21.05
C PRO A 51 17.89 -8.98 19.57
N GLU A 52 19.00 -8.58 18.97
CA GLU A 52 19.09 -8.29 17.54
C GLU A 52 19.06 -9.61 16.75
N VAL A 53 17.96 -9.87 16.08
CA VAL A 53 17.91 -10.93 15.05
C VAL A 53 18.37 -10.33 13.75
N SER A 54 19.54 -10.75 13.27
CA SER A 54 20.14 -10.24 12.05
C SER A 54 19.15 -10.28 10.86
N GLY A 55 18.92 -9.13 10.25
CA GLY A 55 18.05 -8.96 9.07
C GLY A 55 16.56 -8.89 9.36
N LEU A 56 16.10 -9.05 10.62
CA LEU A 56 14.68 -8.92 10.96
C LEU A 56 14.18 -7.49 10.78
N ASP A 57 15.00 -6.51 11.11
CA ASP A 57 14.76 -5.10 10.89
C ASP A 57 14.44 -4.81 9.41
N LYS A 58 15.25 -5.34 8.48
CA LYS A 58 15.04 -5.17 7.05
C LYS A 58 13.76 -5.83 6.52
N VAL A 59 13.38 -6.96 7.09
CA VAL A 59 12.09 -7.60 6.80
C VAL A 59 10.93 -6.74 7.32
N ILE A 60 11.09 -6.13 8.50
CA ILE A 60 10.09 -5.20 9.05
C ILE A 60 9.96 -3.98 8.14
N HIS A 61 11.08 -3.32 7.77
CA HIS A 61 11.11 -2.17 6.87
C HIS A 61 10.42 -2.50 5.53
N ALA A 62 10.84 -3.56 4.85
CA ALA A 62 10.19 -4.01 3.61
C ALA A 62 8.69 -4.27 3.77
N SER A 63 8.27 -4.81 4.92
CA SER A 63 6.86 -5.11 5.19
C SER A 63 6.04 -3.86 5.44
N VAL A 64 6.54 -2.91 6.24
CA VAL A 64 5.80 -1.68 6.59
C VAL A 64 5.70 -0.70 5.44
N PHE A 65 6.55 -0.80 4.42
CA PHE A 65 6.39 -0.07 3.15
C PHE A 65 5.64 -0.87 2.10
N GLY A 66 5.83 -2.19 2.04
CA GLY A 66 5.17 -3.06 1.06
C GLY A 66 3.67 -3.20 1.32
N ALA A 67 3.24 -3.36 2.57
CA ALA A 67 1.82 -3.52 2.91
C ALA A 67 0.97 -2.30 2.52
N PRO A 68 1.30 -1.04 2.91
CA PRO A 68 0.53 0.12 2.46
C PRO A 68 0.60 0.32 0.94
N ALA A 69 1.73 0.01 0.28
CA ALA A 69 1.83 0.05 -1.17
C ALA A 69 0.82 -0.89 -1.82
N LEU A 70 0.78 -2.15 -1.41
CA LEU A 70 -0.13 -3.15 -1.94
C LEU A 70 -1.59 -2.78 -1.69
N PHE A 71 -1.94 -2.41 -0.46
CA PHE A 71 -3.32 -2.09 -0.10
C PHE A 71 -3.81 -0.81 -0.79
N ALA A 72 -2.96 0.19 -0.99
CA ALA A 72 -3.30 1.38 -1.77
C ALA A 72 -3.60 1.04 -3.23
N LEU A 73 -2.77 0.20 -3.85
CA LEU A 73 -2.99 -0.28 -5.21
C LEU A 73 -4.29 -1.07 -5.34
N LEU A 74 -4.59 -1.96 -4.39
CA LEU A 74 -5.83 -2.74 -4.33
C LEU A 74 -7.05 -1.86 -4.02
N ALA A 75 -6.89 -0.77 -3.27
CA ALA A 75 -7.92 0.24 -3.05
C ALA A 75 -8.19 1.12 -4.28
N GLY A 76 -7.38 0.98 -5.35
CA GLY A 76 -7.53 1.71 -6.61
C GLY A 76 -6.81 3.06 -6.64
N VAL A 77 -5.83 3.28 -5.74
CA VAL A 77 -4.96 4.46 -5.82
C VAL A 77 -4.03 4.32 -7.03
N PRO A 78 -3.90 5.33 -7.89
CA PRO A 78 -3.02 5.26 -9.05
C PRO A 78 -1.56 4.97 -8.66
N PRO A 79 -0.87 4.02 -9.35
CA PRO A 79 0.49 3.60 -9.00
C PRO A 79 1.49 4.77 -8.88
N ARG A 80 1.39 5.79 -9.72
CA ARG A 80 2.26 6.98 -9.68
C ARG A 80 2.24 7.69 -8.31
N TRP A 81 1.07 7.78 -7.67
CA TRP A 81 0.94 8.39 -6.35
C TRP A 81 1.46 7.48 -5.25
N VAL A 82 1.16 6.17 -5.33
CA VAL A 82 1.67 5.20 -4.36
C VAL A 82 3.19 5.18 -4.39
N LEU A 83 3.78 5.03 -5.58
CA LEU A 83 5.24 5.02 -5.74
C LEU A 83 5.86 6.35 -5.34
N GLY A 84 5.34 7.48 -5.84
CA GLY A 84 5.91 8.80 -5.55
C GLY A 84 5.93 9.12 -4.06
N LEU A 85 4.83 8.87 -3.35
CA LEU A 85 4.74 9.17 -1.92
C LEU A 85 5.60 8.22 -1.07
N LEU A 86 5.56 6.91 -1.31
CA LEU A 86 6.28 5.95 -0.49
C LEU A 86 7.79 5.94 -0.78
N VAL A 87 8.20 6.09 -2.05
CA VAL A 87 9.62 6.19 -2.40
C VAL A 87 10.24 7.48 -1.85
N LEU A 88 9.47 8.57 -1.80
CA LEU A 88 9.92 9.81 -1.13
C LEU A 88 9.95 9.63 0.40
N HIS A 89 8.97 8.92 0.98
CA HIS A 89 8.90 8.71 2.43
C HIS A 89 10.07 7.84 2.94
N ALA A 90 10.56 6.87 2.18
CA ALA A 90 11.67 6.01 2.59
C ALA A 90 12.92 6.79 3.03
N PRO A 91 13.54 7.64 2.21
CA PRO A 91 14.71 8.41 2.67
C PRO A 91 14.36 9.46 3.74
N VAL A 92 13.13 9.98 3.74
CA VAL A 92 12.68 10.93 4.77
C VAL A 92 12.58 10.24 6.12
N SER A 93 12.04 9.02 6.19
CA SER A 93 11.97 8.27 7.45
C SER A 93 13.37 7.99 8.03
N GLU A 94 14.33 7.57 7.19
CA GLU A 94 15.71 7.35 7.62
C GLU A 94 16.36 8.63 8.14
N LEU A 95 16.16 9.76 7.46
CA LEU A 95 16.67 11.04 7.92
C LEU A 95 16.07 11.45 9.27
N VAL A 96 14.77 11.26 9.47
CA VAL A 96 14.11 11.55 10.75
C VAL A 96 14.62 10.64 11.85
N GLN A 97 14.81 9.34 11.57
CA GLN A 97 15.38 8.40 12.53
C GLN A 97 16.80 8.81 12.93
N ALA A 98 17.65 9.14 11.97
CA ALA A 98 19.02 9.55 12.21
C ALA A 98 19.16 10.86 12.99
N THR A 99 18.21 11.79 12.84
CA THR A 99 18.39 13.18 13.35
C THR A 99 17.47 13.54 14.51
N MET A 100 16.33 12.89 14.65
CA MET A 100 15.27 13.31 15.57
C MET A 100 14.89 12.23 16.60
N LEU A 101 15.26 10.97 16.37
CA LEU A 101 14.86 9.88 17.28
C LEU A 101 16.06 9.40 18.10
N PRO A 102 16.03 9.58 19.44
CA PRO A 102 17.03 8.99 20.33
C PRO A 102 17.04 7.46 20.20
N SER A 103 18.20 6.85 20.17
CA SER A 103 18.38 5.39 20.09
C SER A 103 17.96 4.76 18.76
N ARG A 104 17.89 5.55 17.69
CA ARG A 104 17.76 5.06 16.32
C ARG A 104 18.87 5.68 15.44
N ASP A 105 19.53 4.82 14.71
CA ASP A 105 20.49 5.23 13.68
C ASP A 105 19.79 5.06 12.32
N GLY A 106 19.86 6.09 11.45
CA GLY A 106 19.39 5.95 10.08
C GLY A 106 20.30 4.98 9.33
N ASP A 107 19.75 3.97 8.70
CA ASP A 107 20.49 2.98 7.93
C ASP A 107 20.08 3.00 6.45
N VAL A 108 21.02 3.25 5.58
CA VAL A 108 20.80 3.20 4.12
C VAL A 108 20.25 1.82 3.68
N ALA A 109 20.65 0.74 4.37
CA ALA A 109 20.17 -0.60 4.06
C ALA A 109 18.68 -0.76 4.40
N ASP A 110 18.17 -0.04 5.41
CA ASP A 110 16.75 0.01 5.73
C ASP A 110 15.97 0.78 4.67
N GLY A 111 16.49 1.90 4.19
CA GLY A 111 15.92 2.60 3.04
C GLY A 111 15.89 1.75 1.76
N VAL A 112 16.89 0.90 1.53
CA VAL A 112 16.87 -0.09 0.43
C VAL A 112 15.82 -1.15 0.66
N ALA A 113 15.63 -1.62 1.90
CA ALA A 113 14.58 -2.58 2.25
C ALA A 113 13.18 -1.97 2.04
N ASP A 114 12.96 -0.70 2.41
CA ASP A 114 11.72 0.04 2.18
C ASP A 114 11.34 0.06 0.69
N VAL A 115 12.28 0.49 -0.16
CA VAL A 115 12.07 0.53 -1.61
C VAL A 115 11.86 -0.88 -2.19
N THR A 116 12.55 -1.88 -1.66
CA THR A 116 12.35 -3.28 -2.06
C THR A 116 10.94 -3.75 -1.73
N GLY A 117 10.41 -3.42 -0.54
CA GLY A 117 9.04 -3.72 -0.15
C GLY A 117 8.01 -3.09 -1.11
N ILE A 118 8.21 -1.83 -1.50
CA ILE A 118 7.36 -1.13 -2.48
C ILE A 118 7.41 -1.85 -3.84
N ALA A 119 8.60 -2.22 -4.31
CA ALA A 119 8.77 -2.91 -5.59
C ALA A 119 8.10 -4.29 -5.60
N LEU A 120 8.23 -5.06 -4.52
CA LEU A 120 7.57 -6.36 -4.36
C LEU A 120 6.04 -6.21 -4.35
N ALA A 121 5.50 -5.19 -3.68
CA ALA A 121 4.06 -4.89 -3.68
C ALA A 121 3.55 -4.56 -5.08
N LEU A 122 4.29 -3.76 -5.84
CA LEU A 122 3.94 -3.45 -7.23
C LEU A 122 3.99 -4.71 -8.11
N GLY A 123 5.03 -5.53 -7.98
CA GLY A 123 5.13 -6.81 -8.67
C GLY A 123 3.96 -7.74 -8.35
N ALA A 124 3.64 -7.90 -7.06
CA ALA A 124 2.49 -8.69 -6.63
C ALA A 124 1.17 -8.15 -7.21
N PHE A 125 0.97 -6.84 -7.20
CA PHE A 125 -0.20 -6.21 -7.81
C PHE A 125 -0.30 -6.48 -9.31
N MET A 126 0.81 -6.47 -10.04
CA MET A 126 0.82 -6.71 -11.50
C MET A 126 0.39 -8.13 -11.85
N VAL A 127 0.68 -9.13 -11.01
CA VAL A 127 0.30 -10.54 -11.23
C VAL A 127 -1.17 -10.82 -10.88
N ILE A 128 -1.83 -9.96 -10.10
CA ILE A 128 -3.26 -10.10 -9.77
C ILE A 128 -4.08 -9.78 -11.02
N PRO A 129 -4.95 -10.71 -11.50
CA PRO A 129 -5.78 -10.46 -12.67
C PRO A 129 -6.68 -9.23 -12.47
N PRO A 130 -6.91 -8.40 -13.51
CA PRO A 130 -7.76 -7.20 -13.41
C PRO A 130 -9.16 -7.48 -12.86
N THR A 131 -9.72 -8.66 -13.16
CA THR A 131 -11.03 -9.11 -12.69
C THR A 131 -11.11 -9.33 -11.17
N ARG A 132 -9.98 -9.38 -10.47
CA ARG A 132 -9.90 -9.57 -9.01
C ARG A 132 -9.45 -8.31 -8.26
N ARG A 133 -9.20 -7.23 -8.96
CA ARG A 133 -8.66 -6.00 -8.34
C ARG A 133 -9.73 -5.09 -7.75
N TRP A 134 -11.01 -5.25 -8.17
CA TRP A 134 -12.20 -4.49 -7.68
C TRP A 134 -13.47 -5.31 -7.68
#